data_fc7205f795c1ebff28a55fd4b8dbe077
#
_entry.id   fc7205f795c1ebff28a55fd4b8dbe077
#
_cell.length_a   1.000
_cell.length_b   1.000
_cell.length_c   1.000
_cell.angle_alpha   90.00
_cell.angle_beta   90.00
_cell.angle_gamma   90.00
#
_symmetry.space_group_name_H-M   'P 1'
#
loop_
_entity.id
_entity.type
_entity.pdbx_description
1 polymer ?
#
loop_
_entity_poly.entity_id
_entity_poly.type
_entity_poly.pdbx_seq_one_letter_code
_entity_poly.pdbx_strand_id
1 'polypeptide(L)'
;MRRSKAEQKQETIQTLIQTARTQFSELGYAATPLEKLVSDAGMTRGALYHHFGNKEGLFLAVLQSVQQEIAVRIESEASGSDDLWEQLILGCRAFMAAAVADNNRRILLIDGPSVLGWDVWRRTDEQHAMMTLRDQLQIMQTQGILKHASVDALTHLLSGAMNEAVLWIAESSERQQALEESVAAITLLCEGFRAD
;
A
#
# COMPACT_ATOMS: atom_id res chain seq x y z
N MET A 1 -13.47 -33.16 -5.70
CA MET A 1 -12.12 -33.40 -5.17
C MET A 1 -12.05 -32.91 -3.73
N ARG A 2 -11.50 -33.71 -2.81
CA ARG A 2 -11.39 -33.32 -1.39
C ARG A 2 -10.18 -32.37 -1.26
N ARG A 3 -10.41 -31.12 -0.81
CA ARG A 3 -9.35 -30.12 -0.61
C ARG A 3 -8.29 -30.63 0.36
N SER A 4 -7.01 -30.32 0.13
CA SER A 4 -5.93 -30.68 1.03
C SER A 4 -6.01 -29.87 2.33
N LYS A 5 -5.38 -30.37 3.42
CA LYS A 5 -5.29 -29.64 4.69
C LYS A 5 -4.57 -28.28 4.53
N ALA A 6 -3.61 -28.21 3.60
CA ALA A 6 -2.88 -26.96 3.31
C ALA A 6 -3.78 -25.93 2.62
N GLU A 7 -4.58 -26.35 1.63
CA GLU A 7 -5.55 -25.47 0.96
C GLU A 7 -6.61 -24.95 1.92
N GLN A 8 -7.15 -25.83 2.79
CA GLN A 8 -8.11 -25.41 3.82
C GLN A 8 -7.50 -24.39 4.81
N LYS A 9 -6.24 -24.59 5.22
CA LYS A 9 -5.52 -23.66 6.09
C LYS A 9 -5.34 -22.30 5.41
N GLN A 10 -4.95 -22.28 4.13
CA GLN A 10 -4.75 -21.04 3.36
C GLN A 10 -6.07 -20.29 3.17
N GLU A 11 -7.15 -20.98 2.85
CA GLU A 11 -8.49 -20.42 2.72
C GLU A 11 -8.96 -19.78 4.04
N THR A 12 -8.69 -20.45 5.16
CA THR A 12 -8.97 -19.94 6.51
C THR A 12 -8.23 -18.62 6.79
N ILE A 13 -6.94 -18.58 6.51
CA ILE A 13 -6.11 -17.37 6.68
C ILE A 13 -6.65 -16.22 5.83
N GLN A 14 -6.92 -16.47 4.55
CA GLN A 14 -7.43 -15.44 3.63
C GLN A 14 -8.81 -14.91 4.06
N THR A 15 -9.71 -15.81 4.47
CA THR A 15 -11.03 -15.38 4.99
C THR A 15 -10.90 -14.46 6.18
N LEU A 16 -10.01 -14.77 7.14
CA LEU A 16 -9.82 -13.92 8.32
C LEU A 16 -9.18 -12.56 7.95
N ILE A 17 -8.21 -12.54 7.04
CA ILE A 17 -7.59 -11.29 6.54
C ILE A 17 -8.66 -10.42 5.86
N GLN A 18 -9.51 -10.96 4.99
CA GLN A 18 -10.54 -10.20 4.28
C GLN A 18 -11.63 -9.66 5.24
N THR A 19 -12.09 -10.49 6.18
CA THR A 19 -13.05 -10.05 7.21
C THR A 19 -12.44 -8.92 8.06
N ALA A 20 -11.18 -9.08 8.49
CA ALA A 20 -10.48 -8.09 9.27
C ALA A 20 -10.25 -6.79 8.48
N ARG A 21 -9.88 -6.88 7.19
CA ARG A 21 -9.73 -5.71 6.30
C ARG A 21 -11.00 -4.88 6.26
N THR A 22 -12.15 -5.51 6.03
CA THR A 22 -13.44 -4.81 6.01
C THR A 22 -13.71 -4.10 7.33
N GLN A 23 -13.58 -4.80 8.46
CA GLN A 23 -13.87 -4.20 9.76
C GLN A 23 -12.86 -3.11 10.16
N PHE A 24 -11.57 -3.29 9.87
CA PHE A 24 -10.56 -2.27 10.15
C PHE A 24 -10.74 -1.02 9.27
N SER A 25 -11.12 -1.17 8.01
CA SER A 25 -11.39 -0.02 7.14
C SER A 25 -12.61 0.78 7.60
N GLU A 26 -13.68 0.11 8.01
CA GLU A 26 -14.94 0.75 8.42
C GLU A 26 -14.85 1.34 9.82
N LEU A 27 -14.41 0.55 10.81
CA LEU A 27 -14.46 0.90 12.23
C LEU A 27 -13.13 1.44 12.76
N GLY A 28 -12.02 1.12 12.10
CA GLY A 28 -10.67 1.33 12.61
C GLY A 28 -10.19 0.20 13.53
N TYR A 29 -8.87 0.13 13.70
CA TYR A 29 -8.26 -0.91 14.53
C TYR A 29 -8.77 -0.90 15.97
N ALA A 30 -8.77 0.26 16.62
CA ALA A 30 -9.12 0.36 18.05
C ALA A 30 -10.56 -0.08 18.33
N ALA A 31 -11.51 0.35 17.48
CA ALA A 31 -12.94 0.09 17.67
C ALA A 31 -13.42 -1.29 17.18
N THR A 32 -12.53 -2.10 16.58
CA THR A 32 -12.88 -3.44 16.10
C THR A 32 -12.65 -4.49 17.19
N PRO A 33 -13.71 -5.11 17.75
CA PRO A 33 -13.55 -6.14 18.79
C PRO A 33 -13.02 -7.45 18.18
N LEU A 34 -12.11 -8.13 18.89
CA LEU A 34 -11.55 -9.41 18.46
C LEU A 34 -12.62 -10.49 18.30
N GLU A 35 -13.59 -10.49 19.20
CA GLU A 35 -14.72 -11.43 19.21
C GLU A 35 -15.53 -11.31 17.92
N LYS A 36 -15.78 -10.09 17.48
CA LYS A 36 -16.50 -9.83 16.23
C LYS A 36 -15.72 -10.32 15.00
N LEU A 37 -14.41 -10.06 14.95
CA LEU A 37 -13.54 -10.54 13.86
C LEU A 37 -13.64 -12.07 13.69
N VAL A 38 -13.45 -12.83 14.76
CA VAL A 38 -13.48 -14.29 14.69
C VAL A 38 -14.87 -14.84 14.42
N SER A 39 -15.91 -14.22 14.98
CA SER A 39 -17.30 -14.61 14.73
C SER A 39 -17.70 -14.41 13.28
N ASP A 40 -17.42 -13.23 12.71
CA ASP A 40 -17.80 -12.89 11.33
C ASP A 40 -16.98 -13.70 10.31
N ALA A 41 -15.75 -14.11 10.65
CA ALA A 41 -14.94 -15.02 9.85
C ALA A 41 -15.33 -16.50 10.02
N GLY A 42 -16.28 -16.84 10.89
CA GLY A 42 -16.65 -18.23 11.20
C GLY A 42 -15.54 -19.03 11.89
N MET A 43 -14.68 -18.36 12.67
CA MET A 43 -13.49 -18.94 13.30
C MET A 43 -13.51 -18.84 14.83
N THR A 44 -12.53 -19.50 15.44
CA THR A 44 -12.32 -19.42 16.89
C THR A 44 -11.19 -18.45 17.24
N ARG A 45 -11.19 -17.90 18.45
CA ARG A 45 -10.05 -17.11 18.98
C ARG A 45 -8.75 -17.92 18.91
N GLY A 46 -8.80 -19.22 19.23
CA GLY A 46 -7.62 -20.09 19.15
C GLY A 46 -7.02 -20.17 17.75
N ALA A 47 -7.83 -20.18 16.70
CA ALA A 47 -7.36 -20.17 15.31
C ALA A 47 -6.66 -18.83 14.99
N LEU A 48 -7.22 -17.70 15.41
CA LEU A 48 -6.57 -16.39 15.22
C LEU A 48 -5.20 -16.35 15.93
N TYR A 49 -5.15 -16.73 17.21
CA TYR A 49 -3.89 -16.74 17.96
C TYR A 49 -2.86 -17.69 17.36
N HIS A 50 -3.30 -18.84 16.85
CA HIS A 50 -2.41 -19.81 16.19
C HIS A 50 -1.78 -19.25 14.92
N HIS A 51 -2.54 -18.47 14.10
CA HIS A 51 -2.06 -17.98 12.80
C HIS A 51 -1.35 -16.62 12.90
N PHE A 52 -1.79 -15.74 13.77
CA PHE A 52 -1.37 -14.33 13.80
C PHE A 52 -0.78 -13.90 15.15
N GLY A 53 -0.84 -14.75 16.17
CA GLY A 53 -0.36 -14.43 17.51
C GLY A 53 -1.30 -13.52 18.31
N ASN A 54 -1.80 -12.44 17.71
CA ASN A 54 -2.71 -11.49 18.34
C ASN A 54 -3.44 -10.63 17.28
N LYS A 55 -4.25 -9.66 17.71
CA LYS A 55 -4.96 -8.73 16.82
C LYS A 55 -4.01 -7.86 15.99
N GLU A 56 -2.88 -7.46 16.57
CA GLU A 56 -1.84 -6.66 15.90
C GLU A 56 -1.16 -7.44 14.79
N GLY A 57 -0.83 -8.73 15.01
CA GLY A 57 -0.29 -9.61 13.97
C GLY A 57 -1.29 -9.84 12.82
N LEU A 58 -2.60 -9.94 13.13
CA LEU A 58 -3.63 -9.97 12.09
C LEU A 58 -3.68 -8.64 11.34
N PHE A 59 -3.57 -7.50 12.03
CA PHE A 59 -3.55 -6.19 11.40
C PHE A 59 -2.32 -6.01 10.49
N LEU A 60 -1.15 -6.48 10.91
CA LEU A 60 0.05 -6.49 10.07
C LEU A 60 -0.18 -7.31 8.79
N ALA A 61 -0.80 -8.49 8.88
CA ALA A 61 -1.12 -9.30 7.71
C ALA A 61 -2.13 -8.60 6.77
N VAL A 62 -3.10 -7.86 7.32
CA VAL A 62 -4.03 -7.03 6.54
C VAL A 62 -3.28 -5.89 5.84
N LEU A 63 -2.39 -5.17 6.53
CA LEU A 63 -1.56 -4.11 5.95
C LEU A 63 -0.71 -4.64 4.79
N GLN A 64 -0.04 -5.78 4.98
CA GLN A 64 0.77 -6.44 3.94
C GLN A 64 -0.09 -6.81 2.71
N SER A 65 -1.30 -7.33 2.93
CA SER A 65 -2.23 -7.65 1.84
C SER A 65 -2.65 -6.41 1.05
N VAL A 66 -2.91 -5.28 1.72
CA VAL A 66 -3.24 -4.01 1.07
C VAL A 66 -2.06 -3.47 0.26
N GLN A 67 -0.86 -3.49 0.83
CA GLN A 67 0.34 -3.01 0.14
C GLN A 67 0.71 -3.90 -1.06
N GLN A 68 0.56 -5.21 -0.95
CA GLN A 68 0.76 -6.13 -2.07
C GLN A 68 -0.22 -5.86 -3.21
N GLU A 69 -1.50 -5.62 -2.90
CA GLU A 69 -2.52 -5.30 -3.91
C GLU A 69 -2.21 -3.96 -4.60
N ILE A 70 -1.76 -2.96 -3.86
CA ILE A 70 -1.33 -1.67 -4.41
C ILE A 70 -0.11 -1.85 -5.32
N ALA A 71 0.89 -2.64 -4.91
CA ALA A 71 2.07 -2.91 -5.73
C ALA A 71 1.71 -3.58 -7.06
N VAL A 72 0.85 -4.60 -7.03
CA VAL A 72 0.35 -5.27 -8.26
C VAL A 72 -0.39 -4.29 -9.16
N ARG A 73 -1.17 -3.38 -8.60
CA ARG A 73 -1.86 -2.35 -9.39
C ARG A 73 -0.89 -1.35 -10.02
N ILE A 74 0.14 -0.92 -9.27
CA ILE A 74 1.20 -0.04 -9.80
C ILE A 74 1.88 -0.70 -11.00
N GLU A 75 2.30 -1.95 -10.89
CA GLU A 75 2.96 -2.71 -11.95
C GLU A 75 2.04 -2.85 -13.18
N SER A 76 0.76 -3.18 -12.96
CA SER A 76 -0.22 -3.32 -14.04
C SER A 76 -0.44 -2.01 -14.80
N GLU A 77 -0.56 -0.89 -14.10
CA GLU A 77 -0.80 0.42 -14.73
C GLU A 77 0.47 0.95 -15.42
N ALA A 78 1.64 0.78 -14.80
CA ALA A 78 2.92 1.15 -15.38
C ALA A 78 3.24 0.38 -16.66
N SER A 79 2.86 -0.90 -16.73
CA SER A 79 3.06 -1.75 -17.92
C SER A 79 2.25 -1.31 -19.15
N GLY A 80 1.38 -0.30 -19.02
CA GLY A 80 0.65 0.32 -20.14
C GLY A 80 1.50 1.15 -21.09
N SER A 81 2.78 1.40 -20.76
CA SER A 81 3.73 2.14 -21.61
C SER A 81 5.09 1.44 -21.67
N ASP A 82 5.79 1.61 -22.80
CA ASP A 82 7.19 1.21 -22.97
C ASP A 82 8.18 2.33 -22.58
N ASP A 83 7.70 3.56 -22.35
CA ASP A 83 8.50 4.70 -21.93
C ASP A 83 8.67 4.70 -20.41
N LEU A 84 9.91 4.64 -19.93
CA LEU A 84 10.22 4.56 -18.49
C LEU A 84 9.79 5.79 -17.71
N TRP A 85 9.75 6.96 -18.34
CA TRP A 85 9.26 8.18 -17.70
C TRP A 85 7.74 8.13 -17.51
N GLU A 86 7.03 7.70 -18.55
CA GLU A 86 5.59 7.51 -18.47
C GLU A 86 5.23 6.42 -17.47
N GLN A 87 5.97 5.30 -17.43
CA GLN A 87 5.81 4.25 -16.41
C GLN A 87 5.91 4.81 -14.97
N LEU A 88 6.91 5.67 -14.69
CA LEU A 88 7.05 6.31 -13.40
C LEU A 88 5.81 7.13 -13.02
N ILE A 89 5.32 7.96 -13.93
CA ILE A 89 4.16 8.83 -13.65
C ILE A 89 2.88 8.01 -13.51
N LEU A 90 2.67 7.00 -14.36
CA LEU A 90 1.54 6.05 -14.23
C LEU A 90 1.59 5.32 -12.90
N GLY A 91 2.77 4.87 -12.46
CA GLY A 91 2.97 4.22 -11.16
C GLY A 91 2.65 5.13 -9.97
N CYS A 92 3.10 6.40 -10.01
CA CYS A 92 2.77 7.39 -8.99
C CYS A 92 1.25 7.65 -8.92
N ARG A 93 0.60 7.80 -10.08
CA ARG A 93 -0.86 7.95 -10.19
C ARG A 93 -1.59 6.73 -9.61
N ALA A 94 -1.18 5.52 -10.01
CA ALA A 94 -1.77 4.27 -9.57
C ALA A 94 -1.68 4.11 -8.05
N PHE A 95 -0.52 4.43 -7.46
CA PHE A 95 -0.34 4.43 -6.01
C PHE A 95 -1.33 5.37 -5.32
N MET A 96 -1.35 6.66 -5.70
CA MET A 96 -2.23 7.64 -5.05
C MET A 96 -3.70 7.28 -5.20
N ALA A 97 -4.14 6.85 -6.39
CA ALA A 97 -5.52 6.43 -6.65
C ALA A 97 -5.94 5.19 -5.86
N ALA A 98 -5.02 4.21 -5.68
CA ALA A 98 -5.29 3.02 -4.89
C ALA A 98 -5.26 3.29 -3.38
N ALA A 99 -4.32 4.11 -2.92
CA ALA A 99 -4.13 4.40 -1.50
C ALA A 99 -5.24 5.30 -0.93
N VAL A 100 -5.81 6.22 -1.74
CA VAL A 100 -6.91 7.10 -1.31
C VAL A 100 -8.25 6.38 -1.16
N ALA A 101 -8.40 5.19 -1.74
CA ALA A 101 -9.63 4.41 -1.60
C ALA A 101 -9.98 4.21 -0.11
N ASP A 102 -11.28 4.39 0.22
CA ASP A 102 -11.74 4.45 1.62
C ASP A 102 -11.35 3.22 2.45
N ASN A 103 -11.29 2.04 1.81
CA ASN A 103 -10.88 0.78 2.45
C ASN A 103 -9.36 0.60 2.61
N ASN A 104 -8.52 1.45 2.01
CA ASN A 104 -7.07 1.34 2.05
C ASN A 104 -6.42 2.42 2.91
N ARG A 105 -6.85 3.67 2.75
CA ARG A 105 -6.22 4.84 3.39
C ARG A 105 -6.08 4.68 4.90
N ARG A 106 -7.16 4.29 5.58
CA ARG A 106 -7.15 4.12 7.03
C ARG A 106 -6.15 3.09 7.48
N ILE A 107 -6.16 1.92 6.85
CA ILE A 107 -5.25 0.82 7.16
C ILE A 107 -3.81 1.23 6.86
N LEU A 108 -3.57 1.84 5.70
CA LEU A 108 -2.24 2.14 5.19
C LEU A 108 -1.56 3.29 5.93
N LEU A 109 -2.25 4.44 6.09
CA LEU A 109 -1.62 5.71 6.49
C LEU A 109 -2.06 6.23 7.87
N ILE A 110 -3.14 5.73 8.44
CA ILE A 110 -3.65 6.18 9.74
C ILE A 110 -3.39 5.12 10.82
N ASP A 111 -4.04 3.97 10.71
CA ASP A 111 -3.89 2.90 11.71
C ASP A 111 -2.53 2.19 11.57
N GLY A 112 -1.98 2.06 10.34
CA GLY A 112 -0.70 1.40 10.09
C GLY A 112 0.43 1.92 10.98
N PRO A 113 0.84 3.19 10.86
CA PRO A 113 1.91 3.74 11.69
C PRO A 113 1.53 3.87 13.17
N SER A 114 0.25 4.10 13.50
CA SER A 114 -0.18 4.28 14.88
C SER A 114 -0.26 2.97 15.69
N VAL A 115 -0.59 1.85 15.04
CA VAL A 115 -0.75 0.52 15.67
C VAL A 115 0.58 -0.24 15.72
N LEU A 116 1.31 -0.26 14.59
CA LEU A 116 2.54 -1.06 14.44
C LEU A 116 3.80 -0.29 14.83
N GLY A 117 3.70 1.02 14.98
CA GLY A 117 4.85 1.91 15.10
C GLY A 117 5.52 2.17 13.74
N TRP A 118 6.25 3.31 13.68
CA TRP A 118 6.88 3.78 12.44
C TRP A 118 7.81 2.76 11.80
N ASP A 119 8.66 2.11 12.59
CA ASP A 119 9.70 1.21 12.05
C ASP A 119 9.13 -0.04 11.39
N VAL A 120 8.08 -0.64 11.97
CA VAL A 120 7.42 -1.82 11.39
C VAL A 120 6.66 -1.43 10.14
N TRP A 121 5.88 -0.34 10.22
CA TRP A 121 5.12 0.19 9.10
C TRP A 121 6.02 0.54 7.91
N ARG A 122 7.11 1.29 8.14
CA ARG A 122 8.05 1.70 7.07
C ARG A 122 8.73 0.50 6.42
N ARG A 123 9.21 -0.47 7.20
CA ARG A 123 9.81 -1.70 6.64
C ARG A 123 8.83 -2.50 5.79
N THR A 124 7.55 -2.50 6.16
CA THR A 124 6.52 -3.18 5.35
C THR A 124 6.29 -2.44 4.03
N ASP A 125 6.27 -1.11 4.05
CA ASP A 125 6.16 -0.27 2.85
C ASP A 125 7.36 -0.45 1.90
N GLU A 126 8.58 -0.50 2.45
CA GLU A 126 9.83 -0.74 1.71
C GLU A 126 9.86 -2.09 0.99
N GLN A 127 9.12 -3.08 1.46
CA GLN A 127 9.05 -4.42 0.87
C GLN A 127 8.00 -4.54 -0.25
N HIS A 128 7.21 -3.51 -0.52
CA HIS A 128 6.09 -3.55 -1.47
C HIS A 128 6.11 -2.33 -2.41
N ALA A 129 5.19 -1.41 -2.26
CA ALA A 129 5.02 -0.27 -3.18
C ALA A 129 6.28 0.60 -3.31
N MET A 130 7.00 0.82 -2.22
CA MET A 130 8.24 1.59 -2.22
C MET A 130 9.38 0.85 -2.94
N MET A 131 9.41 -0.49 -2.90
CA MET A 131 10.37 -1.29 -3.67
C MET A 131 10.14 -1.11 -5.18
N THR A 132 8.91 -1.16 -5.65
CA THR A 132 8.57 -0.94 -7.06
C THR A 132 9.04 0.45 -7.54
N LEU A 133 8.81 1.50 -6.74
CA LEU A 133 9.30 2.84 -7.03
C LEU A 133 10.84 2.90 -7.10
N ARG A 134 11.53 2.28 -6.12
CA ARG A 134 12.99 2.24 -6.07
C ARG A 134 13.59 1.54 -7.29
N ASP A 135 13.04 0.41 -7.68
CA ASP A 135 13.53 -0.36 -8.83
C ASP A 135 13.33 0.42 -10.13
N GLN A 136 12.20 1.10 -10.31
CA GLN A 136 11.96 1.98 -11.45
C GLN A 136 12.98 3.12 -11.52
N LEU A 137 13.22 3.83 -10.41
CA LEU A 137 14.21 4.92 -10.34
C LEU A 137 15.64 4.40 -10.62
N GLN A 138 15.98 3.20 -10.12
CA GLN A 138 17.29 2.58 -10.37
C GLN A 138 17.50 2.26 -11.85
N ILE A 139 16.48 1.71 -12.52
CA ILE A 139 16.51 1.43 -13.96
C ILE A 139 16.71 2.74 -14.74
N MET A 140 15.92 3.77 -14.43
CA MET A 140 15.97 5.07 -15.10
C MET A 140 17.34 5.75 -14.91
N GLN A 141 17.92 5.67 -13.71
CA GLN A 141 19.27 6.22 -13.46
C GLN A 141 20.34 5.45 -14.22
N THR A 142 20.25 4.12 -14.27
CA THR A 142 21.20 3.28 -15.02
C THR A 142 21.16 3.57 -16.51
N GLN A 143 20.00 3.94 -17.04
CA GLN A 143 19.82 4.35 -18.45
C GLN A 143 20.13 5.83 -18.72
N GLY A 144 20.54 6.60 -17.70
CA GLY A 144 20.89 8.00 -17.87
C GLY A 144 19.69 8.93 -18.06
N ILE A 145 18.48 8.47 -17.74
CA ILE A 145 17.25 9.27 -17.82
C ILE A 145 17.15 10.25 -16.64
N LEU A 146 17.74 9.89 -15.50
CA LEU A 146 17.78 10.73 -14.30
C LEU A 146 19.17 11.33 -14.08
N LYS A 147 19.22 12.54 -13.57
CA LYS A 147 20.43 13.16 -13.01
C LYS A 147 21.02 12.25 -11.92
N HIS A 148 22.35 12.30 -11.77
CA HIS A 148 23.01 11.50 -10.74
C HIS A 148 22.60 11.99 -9.34
N ALA A 149 21.82 11.18 -8.66
CA ALA A 149 21.32 11.40 -7.30
C ALA A 149 21.21 10.08 -6.54
N SER A 150 21.08 10.13 -5.22
CA SER A 150 20.80 8.92 -4.44
C SER A 150 19.40 8.41 -4.76
N VAL A 151 19.30 7.22 -5.36
CA VAL A 151 18.01 6.55 -5.64
C VAL A 151 17.23 6.33 -4.34
N ASP A 152 17.91 5.93 -3.26
CA ASP A 152 17.25 5.74 -1.96
C ASP A 152 16.65 7.06 -1.44
N ALA A 153 17.38 8.18 -1.54
CA ALA A 153 16.87 9.48 -1.12
C ALA A 153 15.66 9.92 -1.97
N LEU A 154 15.72 9.77 -3.31
CA LEU A 154 14.59 10.06 -4.19
C LEU A 154 13.37 9.18 -3.85
N THR A 155 13.58 7.89 -3.61
CA THR A 155 12.53 6.95 -3.24
C THR A 155 11.82 7.39 -1.94
N HIS A 156 12.58 7.73 -0.89
CA HIS A 156 12.01 8.19 0.38
C HIS A 156 11.24 9.50 0.23
N LEU A 157 11.79 10.47 -0.50
CA LEU A 157 11.15 11.76 -0.72
C LEU A 157 9.85 11.64 -1.53
N LEU A 158 9.87 10.89 -2.63
CA LEU A 158 8.68 10.70 -3.46
C LEU A 158 7.60 9.87 -2.74
N SER A 159 7.98 8.79 -2.05
CA SER A 159 7.04 8.02 -1.23
C SER A 159 6.40 8.90 -0.15
N GLY A 160 7.19 9.72 0.55
CA GLY A 160 6.67 10.65 1.54
C GLY A 160 5.72 11.69 0.95
N ALA A 161 6.08 12.30 -0.19
CA ALA A 161 5.23 13.27 -0.88
C ALA A 161 3.90 12.65 -1.34
N MET A 162 3.93 11.43 -1.89
CA MET A 162 2.71 10.72 -2.31
C MET A 162 1.83 10.31 -1.13
N ASN A 163 2.43 9.88 0.00
CA ASN A 163 1.67 9.56 1.22
C ASN A 163 0.93 10.80 1.76
N GLU A 164 1.60 11.95 1.78
CA GLU A 164 0.97 13.22 2.17
C GLU A 164 -0.13 13.64 1.19
N ALA A 165 0.12 13.51 -0.13
CA ALA A 165 -0.88 13.79 -1.15
C ALA A 165 -2.14 12.93 -0.96
N VAL A 166 -2.00 11.64 -0.63
CA VAL A 166 -3.15 10.74 -0.37
C VAL A 166 -3.99 11.23 0.81
N LEU A 167 -3.36 11.70 1.90
CA LEU A 167 -4.06 12.26 3.05
C LEU A 167 -4.83 13.54 2.66
N TRP A 168 -4.19 14.44 1.92
CA TRP A 168 -4.81 15.67 1.43
C TRP A 168 -5.97 15.41 0.45
N ILE A 169 -5.79 14.52 -0.55
CA ILE A 169 -6.86 14.12 -1.50
C ILE A 169 -8.09 13.59 -0.75
N ALA A 170 -7.86 12.82 0.29
CA ALA A 170 -8.94 12.20 1.05
C ALA A 170 -9.82 13.21 1.82
N GLU A 171 -9.28 14.36 2.18
CA GLU A 171 -9.98 15.45 2.85
C GLU A 171 -10.72 16.39 1.86
N SER A 172 -10.36 16.31 0.57
CA SER A 172 -10.97 17.15 -0.46
C SER A 172 -12.41 16.74 -0.76
N SER A 173 -13.29 17.73 -0.96
CA SER A 173 -14.65 17.53 -1.51
C SER A 173 -14.62 17.10 -2.98
N GLU A 174 -13.56 17.49 -3.72
CA GLU A 174 -13.35 17.22 -5.15
C GLU A 174 -12.17 16.25 -5.33
N ARG A 175 -12.32 15.02 -4.81
CA ARG A 175 -11.21 14.03 -4.73
C ARG A 175 -10.56 13.74 -6.08
N GLN A 176 -11.35 13.66 -7.16
CA GLN A 176 -10.81 13.40 -8.50
C GLN A 176 -9.93 14.56 -8.98
N GLN A 177 -10.37 15.79 -8.78
CA GLN A 177 -9.58 16.97 -9.14
C GLN A 177 -8.32 17.04 -8.30
N ALA A 178 -8.39 16.82 -6.99
CA ALA A 178 -7.24 16.81 -6.09
C ALA A 178 -6.22 15.71 -6.49
N LEU A 179 -6.69 14.55 -6.96
CA LEU A 179 -5.80 13.51 -7.49
C LEU A 179 -5.06 14.00 -8.74
N GLU A 180 -5.75 14.59 -9.72
CA GLU A 180 -5.11 15.11 -10.94
C GLU A 180 -4.10 16.23 -10.62
N GLU A 181 -4.42 17.13 -9.71
CA GLU A 181 -3.53 18.19 -9.25
C GLU A 181 -2.28 17.60 -8.54
N SER A 182 -2.45 16.55 -7.73
CA SER A 182 -1.34 15.85 -7.08
C SER A 182 -0.44 15.13 -8.08
N VAL A 183 -1.02 14.49 -9.10
CA VAL A 183 -0.26 13.86 -10.19
C VAL A 183 0.52 14.91 -10.96
N ALA A 184 -0.06 16.04 -11.30
CA ALA A 184 0.63 17.14 -11.96
C ALA A 184 1.80 17.69 -11.12
N ALA A 185 1.59 17.87 -9.82
CA ALA A 185 2.63 18.35 -8.90
C ALA A 185 3.78 17.35 -8.76
N ILE A 186 3.49 16.04 -8.60
CA ILE A 186 4.52 15.00 -8.52
C ILE A 186 5.31 14.91 -9.84
N THR A 187 4.64 15.07 -10.98
CA THR A 187 5.29 15.10 -12.30
C THR A 187 6.31 16.23 -12.39
N LEU A 188 5.94 17.45 -11.99
CA LEU A 188 6.84 18.60 -11.94
C LEU A 188 8.04 18.36 -11.00
N LEU A 189 7.82 17.74 -9.84
CA LEU A 189 8.90 17.36 -8.94
C LEU A 189 9.85 16.36 -9.61
N CYS A 190 9.31 15.36 -10.30
CA CYS A 190 10.11 14.38 -11.03
C CYS A 190 10.91 15.00 -12.17
N GLU A 191 10.34 15.95 -12.94
CA GLU A 191 11.05 16.68 -14.00
C GLU A 191 12.30 17.40 -13.49
N GLY A 192 12.31 17.87 -12.24
CA GLY A 192 13.46 18.51 -11.61
C GLY A 192 14.71 17.64 -11.53
N PHE A 193 14.60 16.32 -11.53
CA PHE A 193 15.72 15.37 -11.54
C PHE A 193 15.85 14.56 -12.83
N ARG A 194 15.07 14.89 -13.88
CA ARG A 194 15.24 14.35 -15.23
C ARG A 194 16.55 14.86 -15.82
N ALA A 195 17.32 13.97 -16.47
CA ALA A 195 18.49 14.37 -17.25
C ALA A 195 18.07 15.19 -18.49
N ASP A 196 18.96 16.08 -18.95
CA ASP A 196 18.74 16.90 -20.14
C ASP A 196 18.77 16.06 -21.42
#